data_534abf343f747435ebcee381a99eaa29
#
_entry.id   534abf343f747435ebcee381a99eaa29
#
_cell.length_a   1.000
_cell.length_b   1.000
_cell.length_c   1.000
_cell.angle_alpha   90.00
_cell.angle_beta   90.00
_cell.angle_gamma   90.00
#
_symmetry.space_group_name_H-M   'P 1'
#
loop_
_entity.id
_entity.type
_entity.pdbx_description
1 polymer ?
#
loop_
_entity_poly.entity_id
_entity_poly.type
_entity_poly.pdbx_seq_one_letter_code
_entity_poly.pdbx_strand_id
1 'polypeptide(L)'
;MASIPPLSVVMPVHNAIPYLDEAITSILSQSFGDFEFVVLDDGSTDGSLDRLRYWAERDRRIRLIRGRTRSGPVESSNRVVRESRAALVARMDADDLAHPDRLKLQIEAFAEHPDAVAVASLADTIDDRGRLVRGPDFARLLRRSPFAPFAHSSLTVRRSVFDEAGGYRIEASLWEDVDLYPRLAGLGRILVLARPLVSVRQSEVSTRLTARPEELERAMDRVYRTGLGGPPLREGGRHPEAYLPGAMIRVWNGRRPRILGRLWRHGSLGFDQASVKMLVWAVWADASPRSLRLALRMRLAVLNRRARRRIAGRSIVEWTPLPVE
;
A
#
# COMPACT_ATOMS: atom_id res chain seq x y z
N MET A 1 -23.70 4.66 28.20
CA MET A 1 -23.33 4.60 26.76
C MET A 1 -21.89 4.16 26.69
N ALA A 2 -21.53 3.18 25.85
CA ALA A 2 -20.11 2.82 25.66
C ALA A 2 -19.37 4.04 25.08
N SER A 3 -18.20 4.37 25.62
CA SER A 3 -17.36 5.46 25.11
C SER A 3 -16.93 5.18 23.68
N ILE A 4 -16.86 6.23 22.86
CA ILE A 4 -16.31 6.12 21.50
C ILE A 4 -14.81 5.83 21.65
N PRO A 5 -14.28 4.75 21.06
CA PRO A 5 -12.86 4.46 21.15
C PRO A 5 -12.03 5.51 20.38
N PRO A 6 -10.77 5.77 20.78
CA PRO A 6 -9.92 6.73 20.09
C PRO A 6 -9.52 6.29 18.68
N LEU A 7 -9.55 4.98 18.38
CA LEU A 7 -9.13 4.38 17.13
C LEU A 7 -10.08 3.25 16.71
N SER A 8 -10.41 3.19 15.41
CA SER A 8 -11.04 2.03 14.78
C SER A 8 -10.03 1.35 13.86
N VAL A 9 -9.73 0.08 14.11
CA VAL A 9 -9.07 -0.76 13.09
C VAL A 9 -10.14 -1.29 12.16
N VAL A 10 -9.91 -1.26 10.85
CA VAL A 10 -10.89 -1.69 9.84
C VAL A 10 -10.29 -2.74 8.91
N MET A 11 -10.99 -3.86 8.73
CA MET A 11 -10.54 -5.00 7.93
C MET A 11 -11.69 -5.57 7.10
N PRO A 12 -11.76 -5.31 5.80
CA PRO A 12 -12.63 -6.09 4.91
C PRO A 12 -12.00 -7.45 4.64
N VAL A 13 -12.82 -8.49 4.62
CA VAL A 13 -12.40 -9.89 4.47
C VAL A 13 -13.19 -10.54 3.33
N HIS A 14 -12.49 -11.22 2.43
CA HIS A 14 -13.09 -12.10 1.44
C HIS A 14 -12.14 -13.26 1.16
N ASN A 15 -12.54 -14.48 1.53
CA ASN A 15 -11.78 -15.71 1.30
C ASN A 15 -10.33 -15.64 1.81
N ALA A 16 -10.14 -15.38 3.11
CA ALA A 16 -8.83 -15.14 3.73
C ALA A 16 -8.39 -16.24 4.70
N ILE A 17 -9.06 -17.40 4.72
CA ILE A 17 -8.82 -18.47 5.69
C ILE A 17 -7.33 -18.80 5.94
N PRO A 18 -6.45 -18.88 4.94
CA PRO A 18 -5.07 -19.28 5.18
C PRO A 18 -4.29 -18.30 6.09
N TYR A 19 -4.70 -17.03 6.15
CA TYR A 19 -3.95 -15.98 6.82
C TYR A 19 -4.74 -15.21 7.90
N LEU A 20 -6.06 -15.42 7.94
CA LEU A 20 -6.99 -14.63 8.73
C LEU A 20 -6.67 -14.64 10.23
N ASP A 21 -6.30 -15.79 10.78
CA ASP A 21 -5.97 -15.93 12.19
C ASP A 21 -4.72 -15.13 12.58
N GLU A 22 -3.69 -15.19 11.74
CA GLU A 22 -2.45 -14.45 11.98
C GLU A 22 -2.72 -12.93 11.90
N ALA A 23 -3.49 -12.49 10.90
CA ALA A 23 -3.87 -11.10 10.74
C ALA A 23 -4.67 -10.57 11.94
N ILE A 24 -5.71 -11.29 12.37
CA ILE A 24 -6.53 -10.91 13.54
C ILE A 24 -5.66 -10.90 14.80
N THR A 25 -4.87 -11.94 15.05
CA THR A 25 -4.00 -12.03 16.22
C THR A 25 -3.01 -10.86 16.27
N SER A 26 -2.45 -10.47 15.12
CA SER A 26 -1.51 -9.34 15.04
C SER A 26 -2.14 -8.00 15.46
N ILE A 27 -3.45 -7.84 15.24
CA ILE A 27 -4.21 -6.66 15.70
C ILE A 27 -4.61 -6.79 17.16
N LEU A 28 -5.09 -7.94 17.60
CA LEU A 28 -5.53 -8.11 18.98
C LEU A 28 -4.39 -8.04 19.99
N SER A 29 -3.16 -8.35 19.55
CA SER A 29 -1.92 -8.30 20.37
C SER A 29 -1.19 -6.95 20.31
N GLN A 30 -1.81 -5.89 19.78
CA GLN A 30 -1.20 -4.56 19.76
C GLN A 30 -0.95 -4.03 21.17
N SER A 31 0.19 -3.34 21.38
CA SER A 31 0.55 -2.70 22.65
C SER A 31 -0.40 -1.55 23.05
N PHE A 32 -1.10 -0.96 22.07
CA PHE A 32 -2.22 -0.05 22.30
C PHE A 32 -3.52 -0.85 22.20
N GLY A 33 -4.26 -0.97 23.32
CA GLY A 33 -5.43 -1.84 23.44
C GLY A 33 -6.79 -1.16 23.34
N ASP A 34 -6.85 0.18 23.42
CA ASP A 34 -8.11 0.94 23.41
C ASP A 34 -8.55 1.28 21.98
N PHE A 35 -9.12 0.29 21.30
CA PHE A 35 -9.65 0.43 19.95
C PHE A 35 -10.87 -0.48 19.73
N GLU A 36 -11.70 -0.14 18.74
CA GLU A 36 -12.62 -1.11 18.14
C GLU A 36 -12.00 -1.76 16.90
N PHE A 37 -12.34 -3.00 16.66
CA PHE A 37 -11.92 -3.74 15.47
C PHE A 37 -13.12 -4.08 14.59
N VAL A 38 -13.36 -3.26 13.57
CA VAL A 38 -14.48 -3.42 12.63
C VAL A 38 -14.05 -4.34 11.51
N VAL A 39 -14.62 -5.53 11.49
CA VAL A 39 -14.31 -6.56 10.48
C VAL A 39 -15.57 -6.82 9.65
N LEU A 40 -15.43 -6.75 8.33
CA LEU A 40 -16.54 -7.02 7.41
C LEU A 40 -16.24 -8.25 6.56
N ASP A 41 -17.10 -9.26 6.66
CA ASP A 41 -17.10 -10.38 5.71
C ASP A 41 -17.82 -9.96 4.43
N ASP A 42 -17.10 -9.92 3.32
CA ASP A 42 -17.63 -9.55 1.99
C ASP A 42 -18.08 -10.81 1.20
N GLY A 43 -18.91 -11.62 1.82
CA GLY A 43 -19.49 -12.80 1.17
C GLY A 43 -18.48 -13.92 0.94
N SER A 44 -17.67 -14.25 1.95
CA SER A 44 -16.71 -15.37 1.88
C SER A 44 -17.40 -16.72 1.75
N THR A 45 -16.73 -17.65 1.07
CA THR A 45 -17.19 -19.03 0.80
C THR A 45 -16.20 -20.11 1.29
N ASP A 46 -15.05 -19.71 1.84
CA ASP A 46 -13.95 -20.59 2.26
C ASP A 46 -13.95 -20.92 3.76
N GLY A 47 -14.98 -20.49 4.52
CA GLY A 47 -15.03 -20.62 5.99
C GLY A 47 -14.55 -19.40 6.76
N SER A 48 -14.09 -18.33 6.08
CA SER A 48 -13.66 -17.07 6.74
C SER A 48 -14.73 -16.50 7.67
N LEU A 49 -16.02 -16.51 7.26
CA LEU A 49 -17.11 -15.98 8.08
C LEU A 49 -17.25 -16.73 9.42
N ASP A 50 -17.13 -18.06 9.42
CA ASP A 50 -17.23 -18.83 10.66
C ASP A 50 -16.04 -18.59 11.57
N ARG A 51 -14.86 -18.40 10.97
CA ARG A 51 -13.66 -18.02 11.72
C ARG A 51 -13.77 -16.61 12.33
N LEU A 52 -14.36 -15.66 11.61
CA LEU A 52 -14.64 -14.32 12.14
C LEU A 52 -15.65 -14.35 13.30
N ARG A 53 -16.68 -15.16 13.23
CA ARG A 53 -17.63 -15.38 14.35
C ARG A 53 -16.91 -15.92 15.59
N TYR A 54 -16.06 -16.93 15.40
CA TYR A 54 -15.23 -17.50 16.47
C TYR A 54 -14.40 -16.41 17.20
N TRP A 55 -13.78 -15.49 16.46
CA TRP A 55 -13.00 -14.39 17.05
C TRP A 55 -13.87 -13.32 17.69
N ALA A 56 -14.99 -12.95 17.09
CA ALA A 56 -15.92 -11.96 17.62
C ALA A 56 -16.56 -12.37 18.95
N GLU A 57 -16.77 -13.66 19.18
CA GLU A 57 -17.25 -14.21 20.46
C GLU A 57 -16.19 -14.14 21.57
N ARG A 58 -14.89 -14.06 21.23
CA ARG A 58 -13.77 -14.14 22.16
C ARG A 58 -13.13 -12.80 22.50
N ASP A 59 -13.28 -11.82 21.63
CA ASP A 59 -12.75 -10.48 21.88
C ASP A 59 -13.81 -9.40 21.59
N ARG A 60 -14.24 -8.73 22.65
CA ARG A 60 -15.30 -7.68 22.60
C ARG A 60 -14.93 -6.46 21.74
N ARG A 61 -13.64 -6.31 21.38
CA ARG A 61 -13.21 -5.25 20.48
C ARG A 61 -13.64 -5.50 19.04
N ILE A 62 -13.86 -6.77 18.67
CA ILE A 62 -14.26 -7.15 17.32
C ILE A 62 -15.76 -6.85 17.14
N ARG A 63 -16.04 -6.04 16.13
CA ARG A 63 -17.40 -5.80 15.63
C ARG A 63 -17.52 -6.38 14.23
N LEU A 64 -18.09 -7.58 14.14
CA LEU A 64 -18.28 -8.27 12.89
C LEU A 64 -19.50 -7.74 12.13
N ILE A 65 -19.29 -7.38 10.88
CA ILE A 65 -20.32 -6.98 9.92
C ILE A 65 -20.40 -8.07 8.84
N ARG A 66 -21.59 -8.54 8.56
CA ARG A 66 -21.82 -9.50 7.50
C ARG A 66 -22.29 -8.81 6.22
N GLY A 67 -21.58 -9.00 5.12
CA GLY A 67 -22.08 -8.76 3.77
C GLY A 67 -23.11 -9.81 3.39
N ARG A 68 -24.19 -9.41 2.71
CA ARG A 68 -25.19 -10.38 2.19
C ARG A 68 -24.68 -11.05 0.91
N THR A 69 -23.97 -10.29 0.10
CA THR A 69 -23.36 -10.70 -1.17
C THR A 69 -22.00 -10.02 -1.28
N ARG A 70 -21.14 -10.53 -2.14
CA ARG A 70 -19.85 -9.92 -2.45
C ARG A 70 -20.04 -8.53 -3.08
N SER A 71 -19.52 -7.51 -2.45
CA SER A 71 -19.56 -6.11 -2.94
C SER A 71 -18.27 -5.66 -3.59
N GLY A 72 -17.19 -6.39 -3.37
CA GLY A 72 -15.85 -6.13 -3.89
C GLY A 72 -14.99 -5.25 -2.98
N PRO A 73 -13.67 -5.20 -3.25
CA PRO A 73 -12.70 -4.62 -2.31
C PRO A 73 -12.91 -3.12 -2.05
N VAL A 74 -13.35 -2.37 -3.04
CA VAL A 74 -13.57 -0.91 -2.90
C VAL A 74 -14.78 -0.64 -2.00
N GLU A 75 -15.93 -1.26 -2.30
CA GLU A 75 -17.16 -1.02 -1.52
C GLU A 75 -17.03 -1.58 -0.10
N SER A 76 -16.47 -2.78 0.07
CA SER A 76 -16.23 -3.36 1.39
C SER A 76 -15.27 -2.49 2.23
N SER A 77 -14.22 -1.91 1.62
CA SER A 77 -13.30 -0.98 2.27
C SER A 77 -13.99 0.34 2.67
N ASN A 78 -14.82 0.92 1.81
CA ASN A 78 -15.61 2.11 2.17
C ASN A 78 -16.61 1.79 3.28
N ARG A 79 -17.26 0.65 3.22
CA ARG A 79 -18.25 0.24 4.21
C ARG A 79 -17.66 0.06 5.60
N VAL A 80 -16.48 -0.58 5.76
CA VAL A 80 -15.85 -0.72 7.09
C VAL A 80 -15.48 0.63 7.70
N VAL A 81 -15.10 1.62 6.86
CA VAL A 81 -14.82 2.98 7.32
C VAL A 81 -16.13 3.68 7.75
N ARG A 82 -17.19 3.61 6.95
CA ARG A 82 -18.50 4.18 7.30
C ARG A 82 -19.05 3.63 8.62
N GLU A 83 -18.84 2.35 8.83
CA GLU A 83 -19.30 1.65 10.04
C GLU A 83 -18.40 1.92 11.26
N SER A 84 -17.22 2.47 11.10
CA SER A 84 -16.32 2.80 12.21
C SER A 84 -16.84 4.01 13.00
N ARG A 85 -16.52 4.06 14.32
CA ARG A 85 -17.00 5.10 15.23
C ARG A 85 -15.93 6.10 15.62
N ALA A 86 -14.66 5.70 15.56
CA ALA A 86 -13.55 6.53 15.97
C ALA A 86 -13.24 7.66 14.97
N ALA A 87 -12.57 8.71 15.46
CA ALA A 87 -12.06 9.79 14.64
C ALA A 87 -10.84 9.37 13.80
N LEU A 88 -10.07 8.36 14.26
CA LEU A 88 -8.95 7.78 13.55
C LEU A 88 -9.31 6.38 13.06
N VAL A 89 -8.93 6.07 11.82
CA VAL A 89 -9.20 4.78 11.18
C VAL A 89 -7.90 4.18 10.69
N ALA A 90 -7.54 3.01 11.23
CA ALA A 90 -6.36 2.24 10.83
C ALA A 90 -6.77 1.10 9.88
N ARG A 91 -6.27 1.13 8.66
CA ARG A 91 -6.50 0.09 7.65
C ARG A 91 -5.69 -1.17 7.97
N MET A 92 -6.29 -2.35 7.74
CA MET A 92 -5.60 -3.64 7.79
C MET A 92 -6.16 -4.56 6.71
N ASP A 93 -5.29 -5.27 6.00
CA ASP A 93 -5.68 -6.32 5.06
C ASP A 93 -5.67 -7.68 5.76
N ALA A 94 -6.52 -8.60 5.34
CA ALA A 94 -6.78 -9.84 6.04
C ALA A 94 -5.68 -10.92 5.87
N ASP A 95 -4.65 -10.61 5.09
CA ASP A 95 -3.48 -11.46 4.80
C ASP A 95 -2.16 -10.87 5.29
N ASP A 96 -2.18 -9.63 5.82
CA ASP A 96 -1.00 -8.92 6.32
C ASP A 96 -0.82 -9.07 7.84
N LEU A 97 0.35 -8.70 8.34
CA LEU A 97 0.67 -8.71 9.79
C LEU A 97 1.02 -7.31 10.28
N ALA A 98 0.42 -6.90 11.40
CA ALA A 98 0.78 -5.66 12.08
C ALA A 98 1.89 -5.91 13.11
N HIS A 99 2.90 -5.03 13.15
CA HIS A 99 3.90 -5.02 14.23
C HIS A 99 3.23 -4.64 15.57
N PRO A 100 3.64 -5.22 16.72
CA PRO A 100 2.98 -4.98 18.01
C PRO A 100 2.82 -3.51 18.43
N ASP A 101 3.73 -2.64 18.04
CA ASP A 101 3.70 -1.21 18.39
C ASP A 101 3.10 -0.31 17.32
N ARG A 102 2.50 -0.89 16.25
CA ARG A 102 2.00 -0.09 15.13
C ARG A 102 1.00 0.97 15.56
N LEU A 103 -0.07 0.54 16.23
CA LEU A 103 -1.17 1.45 16.61
C LEU A 103 -0.69 2.50 17.61
N LYS A 104 0.12 2.11 18.60
CA LYS A 104 0.72 3.01 19.58
C LYS A 104 1.51 4.13 18.92
N LEU A 105 2.48 3.78 18.08
CA LEU A 105 3.35 4.75 17.41
C LEU A 105 2.61 5.67 16.45
N GLN A 106 1.55 5.17 15.80
CA GLN A 106 0.73 6.00 14.92
C GLN A 106 -0.13 7.01 15.70
N ILE A 107 -0.70 6.61 16.84
CA ILE A 107 -1.44 7.53 17.71
C ILE A 107 -0.52 8.60 18.30
N GLU A 108 0.68 8.21 18.78
CA GLU A 108 1.70 9.13 19.25
C GLU A 108 2.06 10.17 18.17
N ALA A 109 2.26 9.72 16.92
CA ALA A 109 2.54 10.62 15.80
C ALA A 109 1.40 11.61 15.52
N PHE A 110 0.13 11.20 15.65
CA PHE A 110 -1.02 12.12 15.52
C PHE A 110 -1.09 13.12 16.68
N ALA A 111 -0.68 12.73 17.89
CA ALA A 111 -0.64 13.63 19.04
C ALA A 111 0.49 14.68 18.91
N GLU A 112 1.67 14.25 18.42
CA GLU A 112 2.81 15.14 18.15
C GLU A 112 2.60 16.05 16.95
N HIS A 113 1.78 15.62 15.97
CA HIS A 113 1.49 16.34 14.73
C HIS A 113 -0.02 16.47 14.50
N PRO A 114 -0.71 17.38 15.21
CA PRO A 114 -2.18 17.52 15.11
C PRO A 114 -2.67 17.91 13.70
N ASP A 115 -1.82 18.52 12.88
CA ASP A 115 -2.05 18.91 11.49
C ASP A 115 -1.91 17.74 10.49
N ALA A 116 -1.40 16.59 10.93
CA ALA A 116 -1.34 15.42 10.08
C ALA A 116 -2.73 14.86 9.78
N VAL A 117 -3.02 14.62 8.50
CA VAL A 117 -4.28 14.01 8.04
C VAL A 117 -4.19 12.50 8.01
N ALA A 118 -2.99 11.96 7.80
CA ALA A 118 -2.72 10.53 7.81
C ALA A 118 -1.31 10.23 8.33
N VAL A 119 -1.16 9.05 8.92
CA VAL A 119 0.12 8.48 9.35
C VAL A 119 0.23 7.07 8.79
N ALA A 120 1.29 6.80 8.07
CA ALA A 120 1.62 5.49 7.53
C ALA A 120 2.99 5.01 8.04
N SER A 121 3.44 3.84 7.62
CA SER A 121 4.77 3.32 7.94
C SER A 121 5.41 2.61 6.76
N LEU A 122 6.70 2.33 6.87
CA LEU A 122 7.33 1.36 6.00
C LEU A 122 6.76 -0.04 6.24
N ALA A 123 7.01 -0.93 5.30
CA ALA A 123 6.59 -2.33 5.36
C ALA A 123 7.73 -3.28 5.04
N ASP A 124 7.73 -4.44 5.70
CA ASP A 124 8.44 -5.62 5.25
C ASP A 124 7.59 -6.38 4.22
N THR A 125 8.20 -7.29 3.49
CA THR A 125 7.49 -8.24 2.61
C THR A 125 7.75 -9.66 3.12
N ILE A 126 6.69 -10.43 3.33
CA ILE A 126 6.76 -11.83 3.75
C ILE A 126 6.17 -12.75 2.68
N ASP A 127 6.55 -14.04 2.70
CA ASP A 127 5.97 -15.08 1.85
C ASP A 127 4.70 -15.69 2.50
N ASP A 128 4.12 -16.68 1.83
CA ASP A 128 2.93 -17.41 2.30
C ASP A 128 3.11 -18.09 3.67
N ARG A 129 4.36 -18.36 4.07
CA ARG A 129 4.72 -18.95 5.36
C ARG A 129 5.12 -17.92 6.41
N GLY A 130 4.94 -16.62 6.16
CA GLY A 130 5.33 -15.55 7.06
C GLY A 130 6.84 -15.29 7.13
N ARG A 131 7.65 -15.88 6.24
CA ARG A 131 9.10 -15.68 6.24
C ARG A 131 9.46 -14.40 5.51
N LEU A 132 10.38 -13.63 6.07
CA LEU A 132 10.86 -12.38 5.47
C LEU A 132 11.48 -12.61 4.09
N VAL A 133 10.88 -12.02 3.06
CA VAL A 133 11.37 -12.02 1.66
C VAL A 133 12.20 -10.77 1.39
N ARG A 134 11.73 -9.63 1.87
CA ARG A 134 12.38 -8.33 1.67
C ARG A 134 12.08 -7.39 2.83
N GLY A 135 13.14 -6.76 3.37
CA GLY A 135 13.02 -5.68 4.34
C GLY A 135 12.51 -4.37 3.72
N PRO A 136 12.32 -3.33 4.56
CA PRO A 136 11.71 -2.07 4.16
C PRO A 136 12.55 -1.32 3.12
N ASP A 137 11.88 -0.66 2.16
CA ASP A 137 12.55 0.14 1.12
C ASP A 137 12.66 1.61 1.57
N PHE A 138 13.67 1.92 2.38
CA PHE A 138 13.98 3.28 2.83
C PHE A 138 14.28 4.23 1.66
N ALA A 139 14.74 3.72 0.52
CA ALA A 139 15.03 4.56 -0.64
C ALA A 139 13.75 5.18 -1.22
N ARG A 140 12.60 4.53 -1.08
CA ARG A 140 11.31 5.08 -1.54
C ARG A 140 10.90 6.33 -0.77
N LEU A 141 11.25 6.45 0.52
CA LEU A 141 10.97 7.67 1.31
C LEU A 141 11.67 8.92 0.78
N LEU A 142 12.83 8.74 0.13
CA LEU A 142 13.63 9.85 -0.39
C LEU A 142 13.39 10.12 -1.87
N ARG A 143 12.58 9.31 -2.53
CA ARG A 143 12.25 9.51 -3.95
C ARG A 143 11.00 10.36 -4.08
N ARG A 144 11.08 11.36 -4.92
CA ARG A 144 9.88 11.97 -5.46
C ARG A 144 9.21 10.96 -6.39
N SER A 145 8.03 10.54 -6.07
CA SER A 145 7.27 9.55 -6.82
C SER A 145 5.78 9.83 -6.65
N PRO A 146 4.96 9.65 -7.68
CA PRO A 146 3.51 9.70 -7.54
C PRO A 146 2.98 8.55 -6.67
N PHE A 147 3.79 7.48 -6.50
CA PHE A 147 3.41 6.34 -5.68
C PHE A 147 3.89 6.50 -4.25
N ALA A 148 2.99 6.28 -3.31
CA ALA A 148 3.31 6.30 -1.89
C ALA A 148 4.40 5.27 -1.55
N PRO A 149 5.33 5.62 -0.62
CA PRO A 149 6.39 4.71 -0.19
C PRO A 149 5.93 3.70 0.87
N PHE A 150 4.65 3.66 1.19
CA PHE A 150 4.06 2.86 2.25
C PHE A 150 3.01 1.88 1.72
N ALA A 151 2.70 0.86 2.51
CA ALA A 151 1.70 -0.14 2.18
C ALA A 151 0.30 0.30 2.63
N HIS A 152 -0.73 -0.21 1.96
CA HIS A 152 -2.13 0.05 2.29
C HIS A 152 -2.46 -0.32 3.73
N SER A 153 -2.04 -1.50 4.17
CA SER A 153 -2.22 -1.98 5.54
C SER A 153 -1.49 -1.17 6.61
N SER A 154 -0.62 -0.21 6.22
CA SER A 154 0.06 0.66 7.17
C SER A 154 -0.65 1.99 7.41
N LEU A 155 -1.67 2.33 6.62
CA LEU A 155 -2.34 3.62 6.69
C LEU A 155 -3.23 3.74 7.92
N THR A 156 -3.07 4.84 8.67
CA THR A 156 -4.05 5.36 9.62
C THR A 156 -4.41 6.78 9.18
N VAL A 157 -5.71 7.09 9.09
CA VAL A 157 -6.23 8.34 8.53
C VAL A 157 -7.28 8.95 9.44
N ARG A 158 -7.40 10.29 9.46
CA ARG A 158 -8.56 10.96 10.07
C ARG A 158 -9.81 10.63 9.25
N ARG A 159 -10.84 10.09 9.91
CA ARG A 159 -12.08 9.70 9.22
C ARG A 159 -12.70 10.87 8.46
N SER A 160 -12.77 12.06 9.07
CA SER A 160 -13.29 13.24 8.40
C SER A 160 -12.57 13.60 7.12
N VAL A 161 -11.23 13.41 7.09
CA VAL A 161 -10.42 13.66 5.89
C VAL A 161 -10.62 12.57 4.84
N PHE A 162 -10.78 11.31 5.26
CA PHE A 162 -11.13 10.22 4.35
C PHE A 162 -12.50 10.49 3.67
N ASP A 163 -13.49 10.95 4.45
CA ASP A 163 -14.82 11.28 3.95
C ASP A 163 -14.76 12.50 3.01
N GLU A 164 -14.01 13.55 3.35
CA GLU A 164 -13.79 14.75 2.53
C GLU A 164 -13.07 14.41 1.22
N ALA A 165 -12.10 13.50 1.26
CA ALA A 165 -11.43 12.98 0.06
C ALA A 165 -12.38 12.14 -0.83
N GLY A 166 -13.59 11.80 -0.39
CA GLY A 166 -14.55 10.98 -1.10
C GLY A 166 -14.29 9.48 -1.02
N GLY A 167 -13.47 9.02 -0.07
CA GLY A 167 -13.17 7.61 0.14
C GLY A 167 -12.46 6.92 -1.03
N TYR A 168 -12.57 5.60 -1.11
CA TYR A 168 -12.09 4.81 -2.24
C TYR A 168 -13.08 4.90 -3.41
N ARG A 169 -12.59 5.11 -4.63
CA ARG A 169 -13.42 5.22 -5.84
C ARG A 169 -13.47 3.89 -6.60
N ILE A 170 -14.67 3.49 -7.03
CA ILE A 170 -14.88 2.22 -7.73
C ILE A 170 -14.13 2.18 -9.07
N GLU A 171 -13.99 3.32 -9.71
CA GLU A 171 -13.27 3.48 -10.98
C GLU A 171 -11.78 3.19 -10.83
N ALA A 172 -11.25 3.33 -9.62
CA ALA A 172 -9.85 3.06 -9.28
C ALA A 172 -9.62 1.62 -8.78
N SER A 173 -10.59 0.73 -8.88
CA SER A 173 -10.45 -0.68 -8.45
C SER A 173 -9.16 -1.31 -8.97
N LEU A 174 -8.46 -2.07 -8.12
CA LEU A 174 -7.08 -2.59 -8.22
C LEU A 174 -5.97 -1.58 -7.90
N TRP A 175 -6.26 -0.28 -7.90
CA TRP A 175 -5.33 0.82 -7.57
C TRP A 175 -6.01 1.88 -6.70
N GLU A 176 -7.03 1.49 -5.94
CA GLU A 176 -7.83 2.36 -5.08
C GLU A 176 -7.00 3.09 -4.02
N ASP A 177 -5.94 2.46 -3.54
CA ASP A 177 -4.97 3.04 -2.62
C ASP A 177 -4.13 4.14 -3.30
N VAL A 178 -3.65 3.88 -4.52
CA VAL A 178 -2.85 4.83 -5.31
C VAL A 178 -3.67 6.06 -5.68
N ASP A 179 -4.96 5.90 -5.96
CA ASP A 179 -5.89 6.99 -6.22
C ASP A 179 -6.22 7.82 -4.97
N LEU A 180 -6.36 7.18 -3.81
CA LEU A 180 -6.73 7.84 -2.56
C LEU A 180 -5.61 8.75 -2.02
N TYR A 181 -4.35 8.28 -2.03
CA TYR A 181 -3.27 8.97 -1.33
C TYR A 181 -2.99 10.40 -1.83
N PRO A 182 -2.94 10.70 -3.14
CA PRO A 182 -2.80 12.08 -3.61
C PRO A 182 -3.96 12.98 -3.18
N ARG A 183 -5.19 12.45 -3.09
CA ARG A 183 -6.36 13.22 -2.62
C ARG A 183 -6.25 13.55 -1.14
N LEU A 184 -5.79 12.60 -0.30
CA LEU A 184 -5.48 12.87 1.11
C LEU A 184 -4.34 13.90 1.26
N ALA A 185 -3.28 13.79 0.44
CA ALA A 185 -2.16 14.72 0.47
C ALA A 185 -2.55 16.14 0.03
N GLY A 186 -3.60 16.27 -0.79
CA GLY A 186 -4.20 17.57 -1.14
C GLY A 186 -4.95 18.25 0.02
N LEU A 187 -5.34 17.46 1.03
CA LEU A 187 -6.08 17.95 2.21
C LEU A 187 -5.18 18.18 3.44
N GLY A 188 -3.92 17.72 3.41
CA GLY A 188 -2.97 17.95 4.48
C GLY A 188 -1.79 17.00 4.47
N ARG A 189 -1.01 17.02 5.55
CA ARG A 189 0.26 16.29 5.63
C ARG A 189 0.06 14.80 5.85
N ILE A 190 0.71 13.97 5.03
CA ILE A 190 0.85 12.53 5.26
C ILE A 190 2.23 12.26 5.85
N LEU A 191 2.28 11.71 7.05
CA LEU A 191 3.51 11.34 7.73
C LEU A 191 3.82 9.87 7.53
N VAL A 192 5.09 9.53 7.33
CA VAL A 192 5.53 8.14 7.20
C VAL A 192 6.55 7.85 8.29
N LEU A 193 6.21 6.94 9.19
CA LEU A 193 7.14 6.43 10.20
C LEU A 193 8.23 5.63 9.48
N ALA A 194 9.49 6.01 9.70
CA ALA A 194 10.65 5.38 9.06
C ALA A 194 11.00 4.00 9.70
N ARG A 195 9.98 3.24 10.05
CA ARG A 195 10.05 1.89 10.65
C ARG A 195 9.09 0.96 9.94
N PRO A 196 9.42 -0.32 9.72
CA PRO A 196 8.47 -1.31 9.26
C PRO A 196 7.50 -1.64 10.41
N LEU A 197 6.23 -1.25 10.27
CA LEU A 197 5.19 -1.53 11.26
C LEU A 197 4.10 -2.45 10.71
N VAL A 198 4.26 -2.91 9.48
CA VAL A 198 3.46 -3.98 8.87
C VAL A 198 4.36 -4.89 8.05
N SER A 199 3.97 -6.15 7.95
CA SER A 199 4.53 -7.11 7.01
C SER A 199 3.47 -7.45 5.98
N VAL A 200 3.74 -7.07 4.72
CA VAL A 200 2.84 -7.31 3.59
C VAL A 200 3.13 -8.68 3.02
N ARG A 201 2.10 -9.51 2.94
CA ARG A 201 2.20 -10.85 2.39
C ARG A 201 2.16 -10.79 0.86
N GLN A 202 3.13 -11.45 0.26
CA GLN A 202 3.18 -11.63 -1.19
C GLN A 202 2.77 -13.08 -1.49
N SER A 203 1.47 -13.29 -1.66
CA SER A 203 0.91 -14.59 -1.99
C SER A 203 0.65 -14.70 -3.50
N GLU A 204 0.69 -15.93 -4.03
CA GLU A 204 0.37 -16.21 -5.45
C GLU A 204 -1.11 -15.93 -5.78
N VAL A 205 -1.97 -15.87 -4.77
CA VAL A 205 -3.42 -15.61 -4.90
C VAL A 205 -3.79 -14.14 -4.69
N SER A 206 -2.83 -13.25 -4.51
CA SER A 206 -3.08 -11.81 -4.40
C SER A 206 -3.88 -11.30 -5.59
N THR A 207 -4.94 -10.53 -5.33
CA THR A 207 -5.86 -9.99 -6.35
C THR A 207 -5.12 -9.26 -7.48
N ARG A 208 -4.06 -8.50 -7.16
CA ARG A 208 -3.23 -7.81 -8.17
C ARG A 208 -2.36 -8.78 -8.98
N LEU A 209 -1.86 -9.86 -8.37
CA LEU A 209 -1.02 -10.84 -9.07
C LEU A 209 -1.84 -11.79 -9.94
N THR A 210 -3.10 -12.03 -9.59
CA THR A 210 -4.02 -12.87 -10.37
C THR A 210 -4.75 -12.10 -11.46
N ALA A 211 -4.80 -10.76 -11.40
CA ALA A 211 -5.36 -9.93 -12.44
C ALA A 211 -4.53 -10.00 -13.73
N ARG A 212 -5.20 -10.01 -14.87
CA ARG A 212 -4.52 -10.01 -16.17
C ARG A 212 -3.75 -8.71 -16.39
N PRO A 213 -2.57 -8.73 -17.04
CA PRO A 213 -1.79 -7.52 -17.29
C PRO A 213 -2.58 -6.40 -17.95
N GLU A 214 -3.49 -6.75 -18.87
CA GLU A 214 -4.34 -5.78 -19.57
C GLU A 214 -5.41 -5.15 -18.66
N GLU A 215 -5.85 -5.87 -17.62
CA GLU A 215 -6.78 -5.35 -16.61
C GLU A 215 -6.07 -4.36 -15.69
N LEU A 216 -4.86 -4.69 -15.26
CA LEU A 216 -4.02 -3.81 -14.46
C LEU A 216 -3.67 -2.51 -15.21
N GLU A 217 -3.35 -2.61 -16.51
CA GLU A 217 -3.08 -1.44 -17.34
C GLU A 217 -4.30 -0.53 -17.48
N ARG A 218 -5.46 -1.12 -17.81
CA ARG A 218 -6.71 -0.36 -17.93
C ARG A 218 -7.14 0.28 -16.62
N ALA A 219 -6.96 -0.42 -15.51
CA ALA A 219 -7.26 0.12 -14.19
C ALA A 219 -6.33 1.30 -13.85
N MET A 220 -5.02 1.16 -14.11
CA MET A 220 -4.06 2.23 -13.92
C MET A 220 -4.35 3.43 -14.83
N ASP A 221 -4.67 3.19 -16.10
CA ASP A 221 -5.04 4.25 -17.06
C ASP A 221 -6.26 5.03 -16.56
N ARG A 222 -7.27 4.35 -16.01
CA ARG A 222 -8.43 5.02 -15.39
C ARG A 222 -8.00 5.91 -14.23
N VAL A 223 -7.17 5.42 -13.30
CA VAL A 223 -6.68 6.20 -12.16
C VAL A 223 -5.95 7.47 -12.63
N TYR A 224 -5.11 7.36 -13.66
CA TYR A 224 -4.43 8.53 -14.23
C TYR A 224 -5.38 9.50 -14.92
N ARG A 225 -6.40 9.01 -15.63
CA ARG A 225 -7.36 9.87 -16.35
C ARG A 225 -8.36 10.54 -15.41
N THR A 226 -8.75 9.89 -14.32
CA THR A 226 -9.86 10.35 -13.47
C THR A 226 -9.42 11.10 -12.23
N GLY A 227 -8.12 11.11 -11.89
CA GLY A 227 -7.96 11.77 -10.66
C GLY A 227 -6.72 11.74 -9.83
N LEU A 228 -5.55 11.65 -10.31
CA LEU A 228 -4.41 12.06 -9.48
C LEU A 228 -4.45 13.56 -9.07
N GLY A 229 -5.67 14.15 -8.98
CA GLY A 229 -5.89 15.54 -8.58
C GLY A 229 -5.62 16.58 -9.69
N GLY A 230 -5.33 16.12 -10.91
CA GLY A 230 -5.15 16.98 -12.07
C GLY A 230 -6.40 17.01 -12.98
N PRO A 231 -6.52 17.99 -13.89
CA PRO A 231 -7.54 17.96 -14.91
C PRO A 231 -7.38 16.69 -15.78
N PRO A 232 -8.46 16.13 -16.32
CA PRO A 232 -8.40 14.94 -17.15
C PRO A 232 -7.40 15.17 -18.29
N LEU A 233 -6.48 14.22 -18.49
CA LEU A 233 -5.54 14.27 -19.61
C LEU A 233 -6.36 14.42 -20.90
N ARG A 234 -6.05 15.43 -21.70
CA ARG A 234 -6.71 15.65 -23.00
C ARG A 234 -6.55 14.38 -23.84
N GLU A 235 -7.62 13.96 -24.54
CA GLU A 235 -7.54 12.89 -25.53
C GLU A 235 -6.36 13.18 -26.48
N GLY A 236 -5.42 12.23 -26.57
CA GLY A 236 -4.18 12.39 -27.35
C GLY A 236 -2.97 12.88 -26.56
N GLY A 237 -3.08 13.19 -25.27
CA GLY A 237 -1.96 13.45 -24.38
C GLY A 237 -1.07 12.20 -24.29
N ARG A 238 0.24 12.34 -24.56
CA ARG A 238 1.18 11.22 -24.43
C ARG A 238 1.22 10.82 -22.97
N HIS A 239 0.80 9.58 -22.67
CA HIS A 239 1.05 8.99 -21.37
C HIS A 239 2.52 9.17 -21.01
N PRO A 240 2.86 9.62 -19.80
CA PRO A 240 4.21 9.45 -19.31
C PRO A 240 4.41 7.94 -19.09
N GLU A 241 4.82 7.23 -20.17
CA GLU A 241 5.16 5.78 -20.16
C GLU A 241 6.16 5.42 -19.06
N ALA A 242 6.77 6.44 -18.48
CA ALA A 242 7.73 6.43 -17.40
C ALA A 242 7.19 5.94 -16.05
N TYR A 243 5.91 6.01 -15.81
CA TYR A 243 5.30 5.74 -14.50
C TYR A 243 4.53 4.42 -14.48
N LEU A 244 4.50 3.67 -15.58
CA LEU A 244 3.68 2.47 -15.66
C LEU A 244 4.39 1.27 -15.00
N PRO A 245 3.82 0.70 -13.91
CA PRO A 245 4.20 -0.64 -13.45
C PRO A 245 4.11 -1.67 -14.59
N GLY A 246 3.17 -1.50 -15.53
CA GLY A 246 3.05 -2.32 -16.73
C GLY A 246 4.25 -2.25 -17.67
N ALA A 247 4.92 -1.10 -17.80
CA ALA A 247 6.19 -1.01 -18.53
C ALA A 247 7.29 -1.80 -17.79
N MET A 248 7.35 -1.74 -16.47
CA MET A 248 8.27 -2.56 -15.66
C MET A 248 7.92 -4.05 -15.74
N ILE A 249 6.64 -4.42 -15.74
CA ILE A 249 6.19 -5.82 -15.88
C ILE A 249 6.51 -6.34 -17.28
N ARG A 250 6.37 -5.54 -18.34
CA ARG A 250 6.73 -5.93 -19.72
C ARG A 250 8.23 -6.07 -19.90
N VAL A 251 9.04 -5.23 -19.29
CA VAL A 251 10.51 -5.38 -19.23
C VAL A 251 10.90 -6.63 -18.44
N TRP A 252 10.17 -6.90 -17.33
CA TRP A 252 10.40 -8.07 -16.48
C TRP A 252 10.07 -9.39 -17.17
N ASN A 253 9.03 -9.41 -18.02
CA ASN A 253 8.60 -10.60 -18.78
C ASN A 253 9.37 -10.81 -20.09
N GLY A 254 10.45 -10.07 -20.32
CA GLY A 254 11.40 -10.31 -21.44
C GLY A 254 10.86 -9.89 -22.83
N ARG A 255 9.73 -9.18 -22.90
CA ARG A 255 9.06 -8.99 -24.18
C ARG A 255 9.42 -7.75 -25.00
N ARG A 256 10.29 -6.79 -24.57
CA ARG A 256 10.77 -5.74 -25.52
C ARG A 256 11.95 -4.89 -25.00
N PRO A 257 13.18 -5.03 -25.57
CA PRO A 257 14.33 -4.15 -25.27
C PRO A 257 14.13 -2.68 -25.67
N ARG A 258 13.22 -2.39 -26.62
CA ARG A 258 12.94 -1.03 -27.09
C ARG A 258 12.29 -0.11 -26.06
N ILE A 259 11.65 -0.66 -25.03
CA ILE A 259 11.02 0.12 -23.94
C ILE A 259 12.09 0.72 -23.02
N LEU A 260 13.18 -0.02 -22.72
CA LEU A 260 14.30 0.49 -21.92
C LEU A 260 14.95 1.73 -22.56
N GLY A 261 15.09 1.74 -23.89
CA GLY A 261 15.63 2.87 -24.62
C GLY A 261 14.71 4.12 -24.61
N ARG A 262 13.40 3.97 -24.50
CA ARG A 262 12.46 5.08 -24.35
C ARG A 262 12.44 5.62 -22.92
N LEU A 263 12.39 4.74 -21.91
CA LEU A 263 12.46 5.13 -20.50
C LEU A 263 13.76 5.88 -20.18
N TRP A 264 14.86 5.53 -20.85
CA TRP A 264 16.14 6.23 -20.71
C TRP A 264 16.13 7.64 -21.34
N ARG A 265 15.55 7.80 -22.53
CA ARG A 265 15.49 9.10 -23.22
C ARG A 265 14.66 10.15 -22.51
N HIS A 266 13.69 9.74 -21.70
CA HIS A 266 12.78 10.63 -20.97
C HIS A 266 13.23 10.93 -19.52
N GLY A 267 14.44 10.48 -19.10
CA GLY A 267 14.95 10.78 -17.75
C GLY A 267 14.15 10.18 -16.60
N SER A 268 13.16 9.37 -16.90
CA SER A 268 12.09 8.93 -15.99
C SER A 268 12.49 7.87 -14.97
N LEU A 269 13.67 7.26 -15.11
CA LEU A 269 14.07 6.17 -14.20
C LEU A 269 14.73 6.65 -12.92
N GLY A 270 15.05 7.95 -12.74
CA GLY A 270 15.70 8.48 -11.53
C GLY A 270 17.01 7.75 -11.17
N PHE A 271 17.61 7.04 -12.13
CA PHE A 271 18.85 6.32 -11.95
C PHE A 271 20.04 7.25 -12.22
N ASP A 272 21.05 7.17 -11.37
CA ASP A 272 22.33 7.82 -11.67
C ASP A 272 22.99 7.18 -12.92
N GLN A 273 23.91 7.91 -13.57
CA GLN A 273 24.60 7.45 -14.78
C GLN A 273 25.27 6.07 -14.60
N ALA A 274 25.72 5.75 -13.38
CA ALA A 274 26.35 4.44 -13.09
C ALA A 274 25.32 3.31 -13.11
N SER A 275 24.08 3.54 -12.68
CA SER A 275 23.01 2.55 -12.72
C SER A 275 22.59 2.26 -14.16
N VAL A 276 22.50 3.32 -14.98
CA VAL A 276 22.19 3.18 -16.41
C VAL A 276 23.32 2.45 -17.15
N LYS A 277 24.57 2.80 -16.89
CA LYS A 277 25.73 2.10 -17.47
C LYS A 277 25.75 0.62 -17.12
N MET A 278 25.46 0.25 -15.86
CA MET A 278 25.36 -1.16 -15.46
C MET A 278 24.21 -1.90 -16.15
N LEU A 279 23.05 -1.25 -16.31
CA LEU A 279 21.91 -1.84 -17.00
C LEU A 279 22.22 -2.05 -18.50
N VAL A 280 22.83 -1.04 -19.16
CA VAL A 280 23.26 -1.12 -20.55
C VAL A 280 24.34 -2.19 -20.73
N TRP A 281 25.32 -2.26 -19.82
CA TRP A 281 26.35 -3.28 -19.86
C TRP A 281 25.78 -4.70 -19.67
N ALA A 282 24.86 -4.90 -18.73
CA ALA A 282 24.22 -6.20 -18.50
C ALA A 282 23.35 -6.66 -19.69
N VAL A 283 22.75 -5.73 -20.42
CA VAL A 283 21.98 -6.01 -21.65
C VAL A 283 22.92 -6.29 -22.81
N TRP A 284 24.09 -5.60 -22.89
CA TRP A 284 25.08 -5.73 -23.96
C TRP A 284 25.95 -7.00 -23.83
N ALA A 285 26.21 -7.43 -22.60
CA ALA A 285 27.02 -8.59 -22.27
C ALA A 285 26.25 -9.92 -22.34
N ASP A 286 25.09 -9.96 -22.99
CA ASP A 286 24.21 -11.14 -23.09
C ASP A 286 23.95 -11.83 -21.74
N ALA A 287 23.91 -11.01 -20.69
CA ALA A 287 23.74 -11.48 -19.32
C ALA A 287 22.38 -12.10 -19.16
N SER A 288 22.33 -13.29 -18.59
CA SER A 288 21.07 -14.01 -18.35
C SER A 288 20.09 -13.17 -17.53
N PRO A 289 18.77 -13.42 -17.63
CA PRO A 289 17.77 -12.75 -16.78
C PRO A 289 18.05 -12.89 -15.26
N ARG A 290 18.82 -13.90 -14.86
CA ARG A 290 19.29 -14.11 -13.48
C ARG A 290 20.37 -13.09 -13.08
N SER A 291 21.34 -12.83 -13.95
CA SER A 291 22.43 -11.87 -13.70
C SER A 291 21.92 -10.44 -13.63
N LEU A 292 20.98 -10.08 -14.51
CA LEU A 292 20.33 -8.77 -14.49
C LEU A 292 19.52 -8.57 -13.21
N ARG A 293 18.77 -9.60 -12.77
CA ARG A 293 18.02 -9.57 -11.50
C ARG A 293 18.96 -9.43 -10.30
N LEU A 294 20.10 -10.11 -10.31
CA LEU A 294 21.09 -10.02 -9.23
C LEU A 294 21.71 -8.62 -9.17
N ALA A 295 22.14 -8.07 -10.30
CA ALA A 295 22.70 -6.72 -10.37
C ALA A 295 21.71 -5.65 -9.90
N LEU A 296 20.43 -5.76 -10.30
CA LEU A 296 19.37 -4.86 -9.86
C LEU A 296 19.11 -4.97 -8.34
N ARG A 297 19.08 -6.20 -7.79
CA ARG A 297 18.95 -6.44 -6.34
C ARG A 297 20.10 -5.84 -5.55
N MET A 298 21.35 -6.04 -6.01
CA MET A 298 22.53 -5.48 -5.35
C MET A 298 22.50 -3.94 -5.36
N ARG A 299 22.10 -3.32 -6.47
CA ARG A 299 22.00 -1.87 -6.57
C ARG A 299 20.91 -1.28 -5.68
N LEU A 300 19.75 -1.91 -5.65
CA LEU A 300 18.66 -1.53 -4.74
C LEU A 300 19.11 -1.63 -3.28
N ALA A 301 19.87 -2.67 -2.92
CA ALA A 301 20.43 -2.82 -1.57
C ALA A 301 21.41 -1.69 -1.20
N VAL A 302 22.24 -1.24 -2.15
CA VAL A 302 23.15 -0.10 -1.94
C VAL A 302 22.39 1.21 -1.78
N LEU A 303 21.40 1.46 -2.65
CA LEU A 303 20.56 2.66 -2.56
C LEU A 303 19.78 2.69 -1.25
N ASN A 304 19.25 1.55 -0.84
CA ASN A 304 18.52 1.42 0.42
C ASN A 304 19.42 1.68 1.64
N ARG A 305 20.66 1.17 1.65
CA ARG A 305 21.65 1.47 2.70
C ARG A 305 21.98 2.96 2.77
N ARG A 306 22.20 3.62 1.62
CA ARG A 306 22.46 5.07 1.56
C ARG A 306 21.26 5.88 2.07
N ALA A 307 20.05 5.52 1.64
CA ALA A 307 18.83 6.15 2.11
C ALA A 307 18.64 5.97 3.62
N ARG A 308 18.83 4.75 4.14
CA ARG A 308 18.75 4.47 5.59
C ARG A 308 19.71 5.35 6.39
N ARG A 309 20.94 5.58 5.89
CA ARG A 309 21.89 6.52 6.53
C ARG A 309 21.42 7.96 6.49
N ARG A 310 20.77 8.41 5.40
CA ARG A 310 20.26 9.78 5.25
C ARG A 310 19.05 10.06 6.15
N ILE A 311 18.24 9.07 6.43
CA ILE A 311 17.09 9.18 7.36
C ILE A 311 17.46 8.70 8.77
N ALA A 312 18.70 8.24 9.00
CA ALA A 312 19.17 7.89 10.34
C ALA A 312 18.99 9.10 11.28
N GLY A 313 18.28 8.89 12.37
CA GLY A 313 17.88 9.97 13.31
C GLY A 313 16.55 10.66 12.98
N ARG A 314 15.93 10.37 11.85
CA ARG A 314 14.56 10.83 11.56
C ARG A 314 13.59 9.68 11.80
N SER A 315 12.71 9.82 12.80
CA SER A 315 11.66 8.85 13.08
C SER A 315 10.47 8.98 12.10
N ILE A 316 10.26 10.18 11.56
CA ILE A 316 9.12 10.55 10.71
C ILE A 316 9.61 11.28 9.47
N VAL A 317 9.01 10.99 8.33
CA VAL A 317 9.23 11.66 7.04
C VAL A 317 7.88 12.09 6.47
N GLU A 318 7.76 13.32 6.03
CA GLU A 318 6.57 13.79 5.31
C GLU A 318 6.61 13.30 3.86
N TRP A 319 5.51 12.73 3.39
CA TRP A 319 5.35 12.33 2.00
C TRP A 319 4.50 13.36 1.25
N THR A 320 5.06 13.84 0.15
CA THR A 320 4.37 14.72 -0.80
C THR A 320 4.38 14.05 -2.17
N PRO A 321 3.22 13.83 -2.80
CA PRO A 321 3.18 13.30 -4.16
C PRO A 321 3.84 14.28 -5.13
N LEU A 322 4.40 13.76 -6.23
CA LEU A 322 4.77 14.60 -7.35
C LEU A 322 3.50 15.17 -7.99
N PRO A 323 3.49 16.46 -8.36
CA PRO A 323 2.44 16.96 -9.24
C PRO A 323 2.46 16.17 -10.54
N VAL A 324 1.29 15.80 -11.01
CA VAL A 324 1.11 15.20 -12.34
C VAL A 324 1.00 16.38 -13.32
N GLU A 325 2.12 16.70 -13.98
CA GLU A 325 2.15 17.71 -15.05
C GLU A 325 1.54 17.15 -16.36
#